data_a6ca988bbbea07db79012f711551dd81
#
_entry.id   a6ca988bbbea07db79012f711551dd81
#
_cell.length_a   1.000
_cell.length_b   1.000
_cell.length_c   1.000
_cell.angle_alpha   90.00
_cell.angle_beta   90.00
_cell.angle_gamma   90.00
#
_symmetry.space_group_name_H-M   'P 1'
#
loop_
_entity.id
_entity.type
_entity.pdbx_description
1 polymer ?
#
loop_
_entity_poly.entity_id
_entity_poly.type
_entity_poly.pdbx_seq_one_letter_code
_entity_poly.pdbx_strand_id
1 'polypeptide(L)'
;TFMSATDYSPTVKSVITKKDRVFELRTYITAADRLDNLHARFRDHTCGIFENHGMTNIAYWTPMDEKKGKSNTLIYIISHLSTQQAKKNWKGFIGDPAWKKAQAASVKDGKILAKAPHKVFLKAVDYSPIK
;
A
#
# COMPACT_ATOMS: atom_id res chain seq x y z
N THR A 1 -3.04 17.75 -5.36
CA THR A 1 -2.53 17.58 -3.98
C THR A 1 -1.08 17.16 -4.02
N PHE A 2 -0.22 17.91 -3.36
CA PHE A 2 1.17 17.51 -3.19
C PHE A 2 1.28 16.44 -2.13
N MET A 3 2.16 15.46 -2.37
CA MET A 3 2.39 14.33 -1.48
C MET A 3 3.87 14.21 -1.13
N SER A 4 4.15 13.78 0.09
CA SER A 4 5.49 13.47 0.57
C SER A 4 5.69 11.96 0.62
N ALA A 5 6.82 11.46 0.14
CA ALA A 5 7.15 10.05 0.24
C ALA A 5 7.37 9.66 1.70
N THR A 6 6.91 8.47 2.08
CA THR A 6 7.21 7.89 3.38
C THR A 6 8.68 7.44 3.42
N ASP A 7 9.25 7.26 4.61
CA ASP A 7 10.64 6.79 4.79
C ASP A 7 10.86 5.35 4.27
N TYR A 8 9.81 4.54 4.20
CA TYR A 8 9.86 3.17 3.69
C TYR A 8 9.43 3.04 2.23
N SER A 9 9.09 4.15 1.56
CA SER A 9 8.71 4.13 0.14
C SER A 9 9.91 3.73 -0.72
N PRO A 10 9.77 2.75 -1.63
CA PRO A 10 10.81 2.49 -2.61
C PRO A 10 11.10 3.73 -3.46
N THR A 11 12.31 3.84 -3.96
CA THR A 11 12.63 4.84 -4.98
C THR A 11 11.88 4.52 -6.26
N VAL A 12 11.09 5.48 -6.75
CA VAL A 12 10.37 5.31 -8.02
C VAL A 12 11.38 5.35 -9.16
N LYS A 13 11.47 4.24 -9.89
CA LYS A 13 12.37 4.08 -11.03
C LYS A 13 11.56 3.77 -12.28
N SER A 14 12.11 4.15 -13.43
CA SER A 14 11.61 3.69 -14.71
C SER A 14 11.83 2.17 -14.81
N VAL A 15 10.74 1.40 -14.82
CA VAL A 15 10.76 -0.06 -14.92
C VAL A 15 9.71 -0.51 -15.91
N ILE A 16 10.16 -1.13 -16.99
CA ILE A 16 9.30 -1.71 -18.01
C ILE A 16 9.45 -3.23 -17.94
N THR A 17 8.34 -3.94 -17.72
CA THR A 17 8.33 -5.40 -17.72
C THR A 17 7.81 -5.92 -19.07
N LYS A 18 8.20 -7.16 -19.41
CA LYS A 18 7.75 -7.82 -20.65
C LYS A 18 6.26 -8.17 -20.66
N LYS A 19 5.64 -8.23 -19.48
CA LYS A 19 4.21 -8.54 -19.32
C LYS A 19 3.47 -7.32 -18.79
N ASP A 20 2.27 -7.10 -19.29
CA ASP A 20 1.38 -6.05 -18.78
C ASP A 20 1.01 -6.32 -17.33
N ARG A 21 1.54 -5.49 -16.43
CA ARG A 21 1.16 -5.49 -15.03
C ARG A 21 -0.12 -4.71 -14.81
N VAL A 22 -0.83 -5.02 -13.74
CA VAL A 22 -1.88 -4.15 -13.22
C VAL A 22 -1.38 -3.47 -11.94
N PHE A 23 -1.76 -2.22 -11.75
CA PHE A 23 -1.41 -1.43 -10.58
C PHE A 23 -2.65 -1.27 -9.70
N GLU A 24 -2.45 -1.28 -8.41
CA GLU A 24 -3.52 -1.04 -7.45
C GLU A 24 -3.16 0.16 -6.60
N LEU A 25 -3.95 1.23 -6.73
CA LEU A 25 -3.86 2.42 -5.90
C LEU A 25 -4.75 2.23 -4.68
N ARG A 26 -4.20 2.37 -3.50
CA ARG A 26 -4.95 2.22 -2.25
C ARG A 26 -4.82 3.47 -1.40
N THR A 27 -5.93 3.84 -0.78
CA THR A 27 -6.01 4.97 0.15
C THR A 27 -6.54 4.48 1.49
N TYR A 28 -5.75 4.71 2.53
CA TYR A 28 -6.10 4.38 3.91
C TYR A 28 -6.28 5.67 4.71
N ILE A 29 -7.40 5.77 5.42
CA ILE A 29 -7.66 6.88 6.34
C ILE A 29 -7.67 6.32 7.75
N THR A 30 -6.78 6.84 8.59
CA THR A 30 -6.65 6.37 9.98
C THR A 30 -7.60 7.10 10.93
N ALA A 31 -7.85 6.48 12.08
CA ALA A 31 -8.37 7.18 13.22
C ALA A 31 -7.35 8.25 13.69
N ALA A 32 -7.81 9.19 14.52
CA ALA A 32 -6.95 10.26 15.03
C ALA A 32 -5.69 9.69 15.69
N ASP A 33 -4.56 10.32 15.40
CA ASP A 33 -3.23 9.98 15.96
C ASP A 33 -2.76 8.54 15.72
N ARG A 34 -3.28 7.87 14.68
CA ARG A 34 -2.92 6.47 14.36
C ARG A 34 -2.08 6.31 13.09
N LEU A 35 -1.75 7.39 12.40
CA LEU A 35 -0.97 7.30 11.16
C LEU A 35 0.44 6.72 11.39
N ASP A 36 1.12 7.13 12.45
CA ASP A 36 2.45 6.60 12.78
C ASP A 36 2.42 5.10 13.07
N ASN A 37 1.36 4.62 13.72
CA ASN A 37 1.16 3.19 13.94
C ASN A 37 0.96 2.43 12.62
N LEU A 38 0.23 3.04 11.67
CA LEU A 38 0.06 2.47 10.34
C LEU A 38 1.40 2.44 9.58
N HIS A 39 2.18 3.51 9.63
CA HIS A 39 3.53 3.57 9.04
C HIS A 39 4.45 2.49 9.61
N ALA A 40 4.46 2.33 10.94
CA ALA A 40 5.27 1.29 11.59
C ALA A 40 4.87 -0.10 11.10
N ARG A 41 3.57 -0.41 11.01
CA ARG A 41 3.09 -1.68 10.51
C ARG A 41 3.52 -1.95 9.07
N PHE A 42 3.43 -0.94 8.20
CA PHE A 42 3.86 -1.08 6.81
C PHE A 42 5.38 -1.25 6.69
N ARG A 43 6.14 -0.41 7.35
CA ARG A 43 7.62 -0.44 7.34
C ARG A 43 8.15 -1.78 7.83
N ASP A 44 7.64 -2.23 8.97
CA ASP A 44 8.23 -3.37 9.69
C ASP A 44 7.68 -4.72 9.24
N HIS A 45 6.49 -4.75 8.65
CA HIS A 45 5.80 -6.01 8.33
C HIS A 45 5.14 -6.03 6.96
N THR A 46 4.20 -5.12 6.69
CA THR A 46 3.28 -5.24 5.56
C THR A 46 3.99 -5.25 4.21
N CYS A 47 4.96 -4.36 3.99
CA CYS A 47 5.69 -4.27 2.73
C CYS A 47 6.42 -5.58 2.39
N GLY A 48 7.08 -6.19 3.37
CA GLY A 48 7.75 -7.48 3.17
C GLY A 48 6.76 -8.62 2.92
N ILE A 49 5.64 -8.65 3.64
CA ILE A 49 4.61 -9.67 3.45
C ILE A 49 3.95 -9.53 2.06
N PHE A 50 3.74 -8.30 1.58
CA PHE A 50 3.26 -8.07 0.21
C PHE A 50 4.15 -8.75 -0.82
N GLU A 51 5.47 -8.56 -0.72
CA GLU A 51 6.43 -9.17 -1.65
C GLU A 51 6.39 -10.70 -1.60
N ASN A 52 6.23 -11.27 -0.42
CA ASN A 52 6.09 -12.72 -0.25
C ASN A 52 4.84 -13.29 -0.94
N HIS A 53 3.84 -12.45 -1.20
CA HIS A 53 2.61 -12.84 -1.88
C HIS A 53 2.50 -12.31 -3.31
N GLY A 54 3.61 -11.92 -3.94
CA GLY A 54 3.64 -11.51 -5.34
C GLY A 54 3.16 -10.09 -5.62
N MET A 55 3.04 -9.26 -4.58
CA MET A 55 2.71 -7.85 -4.70
C MET A 55 3.99 -7.02 -4.67
N THR A 56 4.25 -6.27 -5.74
CA THR A 56 5.44 -5.42 -5.82
C THR A 56 5.13 -4.04 -5.25
N ASN A 57 5.92 -3.61 -4.27
CA ASN A 57 5.82 -2.27 -3.70
C ASN A 57 6.36 -1.24 -4.70
N ILE A 58 5.54 -0.27 -5.11
CA ILE A 58 5.93 0.79 -6.05
C ILE A 58 6.27 2.08 -5.31
N ALA A 59 5.33 2.62 -4.53
CA ALA A 59 5.56 3.84 -3.76
C ALA A 59 4.50 4.05 -2.68
N TYR A 60 4.87 4.82 -1.66
CA TYR A 60 4.04 5.12 -0.48
C TYR A 60 4.15 6.60 -0.15
N TRP A 61 3.02 7.29 -0.05
CA TRP A 61 2.96 8.74 0.20
C TRP A 61 1.95 9.13 1.26
N THR A 62 2.15 10.31 1.82
CA THR A 62 1.13 11.02 2.59
C THR A 62 0.87 12.37 1.95
N PRO A 63 -0.36 12.92 2.00
CA PRO A 63 -0.61 14.30 1.58
C PRO A 63 0.22 15.29 2.41
N MET A 64 0.61 16.40 1.79
CA MET A 64 1.36 17.47 2.47
C MET A 64 0.45 18.52 3.14
N ASP A 65 -0.82 18.56 2.77
CA ASP A 65 -1.82 19.52 3.27
C ASP A 65 -2.71 18.86 4.32
N GLU A 66 -2.86 19.50 5.48
CA GLU A 66 -3.72 19.01 6.56
C GLU A 66 -5.18 18.84 6.13
N LYS A 67 -5.68 19.74 5.29
CA LYS A 67 -7.04 19.63 4.73
C LYS A 67 -7.22 18.44 3.80
N LYS A 68 -6.11 17.89 3.28
CA LYS A 68 -6.09 16.75 2.38
C LYS A 68 -5.66 15.44 3.07
N GLY A 69 -5.44 15.47 4.38
CA GLY A 69 -5.18 14.28 5.17
C GLY A 69 -3.71 14.02 5.53
N LYS A 70 -2.88 15.04 5.65
CA LYS A 70 -1.47 14.92 6.04
C LYS A 70 -1.27 14.06 7.29
N SER A 71 -2.13 14.25 8.29
CA SER A 71 -2.00 13.58 9.59
C SER A 71 -2.72 12.24 9.70
N ASN A 72 -3.50 11.82 8.68
CA ASN A 72 -4.32 10.63 8.79
C ASN A 72 -4.44 9.79 7.51
N THR A 73 -3.71 10.11 6.45
CA THR A 73 -3.90 9.42 5.16
C THR A 73 -2.59 8.82 4.65
N LEU A 74 -2.66 7.55 4.29
CA LEU A 74 -1.62 6.83 3.54
C LEU A 74 -2.16 6.48 2.17
N ILE A 75 -1.42 6.86 1.12
CA ILE A 75 -1.70 6.52 -0.27
C ILE A 75 -0.54 5.69 -0.78
N TYR A 76 -0.84 4.56 -1.43
CA TYR A 76 0.24 3.75 -2.00
C TYR A 76 -0.19 3.02 -3.27
N ILE A 77 0.81 2.63 -4.03
CA ILE A 77 0.65 1.83 -5.25
C ILE A 77 1.46 0.54 -5.10
N ILE A 78 0.81 -0.56 -5.38
CA ILE A 78 1.43 -1.88 -5.57
C ILE A 78 1.09 -2.40 -6.96
N SER A 79 1.87 -3.34 -7.46
CA SER A 79 1.58 -3.99 -8.74
C SER A 79 1.40 -5.49 -8.60
N HIS A 80 0.60 -6.03 -9.50
CA HIS A 80 0.34 -7.46 -9.65
C HIS A 80 0.57 -7.87 -11.11
N LEU A 81 0.87 -9.14 -11.35
CA LEU A 81 1.05 -9.66 -12.72
C LEU A 81 -0.23 -9.60 -13.55
N SER A 82 -1.39 -9.70 -12.90
CA SER A 82 -2.71 -9.62 -13.54
C SER A 82 -3.79 -9.36 -12.50
N THR A 83 -5.00 -9.03 -12.94
CA THR A 83 -6.17 -8.89 -12.05
C THR A 83 -6.52 -10.20 -11.35
N GLN A 84 -6.39 -11.32 -12.05
CA GLN A 84 -6.61 -12.64 -11.46
C GLN A 84 -5.54 -12.95 -10.40
N GLN A 85 -4.29 -12.62 -10.69
CA GLN A 85 -3.20 -12.81 -9.75
C GLN A 85 -3.37 -11.92 -8.51
N ALA A 86 -3.90 -10.70 -8.67
CA ALA A 86 -4.21 -9.81 -7.56
C ALA A 86 -5.15 -10.48 -6.54
N LYS A 87 -6.20 -11.14 -7.02
CA LYS A 87 -7.14 -11.86 -6.14
C LYS A 87 -6.44 -12.97 -5.34
N LYS A 88 -5.57 -13.72 -5.98
CA LYS A 88 -4.78 -14.78 -5.34
C LYS A 88 -3.80 -14.20 -4.31
N ASN A 89 -3.10 -13.12 -4.68
CA ASN A 89 -2.15 -12.45 -3.82
C ASN A 89 -2.82 -11.94 -2.53
N TRP A 90 -3.97 -11.28 -2.66
CA TRP A 90 -4.72 -10.79 -1.50
C TRP A 90 -5.26 -11.92 -0.64
N LYS A 91 -5.76 -12.98 -1.25
CA LYS A 91 -6.23 -14.16 -0.49
C LYS A 91 -5.10 -14.76 0.33
N GLY A 92 -3.93 -14.94 -0.27
CA GLY A 92 -2.74 -15.44 0.42
C GLY A 92 -2.30 -14.51 1.54
N PHE A 93 -2.24 -13.21 1.29
CA PHE A 93 -1.86 -12.21 2.26
C PHE A 93 -2.79 -12.20 3.49
N ILE A 94 -4.10 -12.16 3.27
CA ILE A 94 -5.10 -12.15 4.35
C ILE A 94 -5.02 -13.42 5.21
N GLY A 95 -4.69 -14.55 4.58
CA GLY A 95 -4.53 -15.84 5.25
C GLY A 95 -3.19 -16.03 5.97
N ASP A 96 -2.20 -15.18 5.68
CA ASP A 96 -0.84 -15.33 6.18
C ASP A 96 -0.78 -15.14 7.71
N PRO A 97 -0.22 -16.12 8.46
CA PRO A 97 -0.05 -15.99 9.90
C PRO A 97 0.80 -14.78 10.30
N ALA A 98 1.82 -14.42 9.50
CA ALA A 98 2.65 -13.24 9.77
C ALA A 98 1.83 -11.95 9.69
N TRP A 99 0.95 -11.84 8.69
CA TRP A 99 0.03 -10.70 8.58
C TRP A 99 -0.95 -10.66 9.75
N LYS A 100 -1.58 -11.78 10.08
CA LYS A 100 -2.53 -11.85 11.20
C LYS A 100 -1.89 -11.42 12.51
N LYS A 101 -0.65 -11.86 12.76
CA LYS A 101 0.12 -11.48 13.95
C LYS A 101 0.42 -9.98 13.96
N ALA A 102 0.91 -9.44 12.84
CA ALA A 102 1.24 -8.01 12.71
C ALA A 102 -0.01 -7.14 12.86
N GLN A 103 -1.12 -7.52 12.24
CA GLN A 103 -2.38 -6.81 12.36
C GLN A 103 -2.88 -6.82 13.81
N ALA A 104 -2.94 -7.97 14.45
CA ALA A 104 -3.39 -8.10 15.83
C ALA A 104 -2.55 -7.25 16.78
N ALA A 105 -1.23 -7.27 16.65
CA ALA A 105 -0.33 -6.45 17.45
C ALA A 105 -0.56 -4.95 17.23
N SER A 106 -0.78 -4.55 15.99
CA SER A 106 -0.95 -3.12 15.63
C SER A 106 -2.26 -2.50 16.13
N VAL A 107 -3.30 -3.31 16.35
CA VAL A 107 -4.61 -2.83 16.83
C VAL A 107 -4.83 -3.08 18.33
N LYS A 108 -3.82 -3.58 19.02
CA LYS A 108 -3.88 -3.89 20.44
C LYS A 108 -4.29 -2.67 21.29
N ASP A 109 -3.82 -1.48 20.91
CA ASP A 109 -4.13 -0.22 21.58
C ASP A 109 -5.31 0.53 20.93
N GLY A 110 -6.05 -0.14 20.07
CA GLY A 110 -7.22 0.42 19.41
C GLY A 110 -7.16 0.33 17.89
N LYS A 111 -8.26 0.67 17.28
CA LYS A 111 -8.46 0.64 15.84
C LYS A 111 -7.53 1.62 15.13
N ILE A 112 -6.85 1.18 14.05
CA ILE A 112 -6.00 2.05 13.24
C ILE A 112 -6.80 2.73 12.14
N LEU A 113 -7.60 2.00 11.38
CA LEU A 113 -8.35 2.56 10.25
C LEU A 113 -9.70 3.11 10.68
N ALA A 114 -10.00 4.35 10.28
CA ALA A 114 -11.31 4.96 10.49
C ALA A 114 -12.35 4.44 9.49
N LYS A 115 -11.90 4.06 8.30
CA LYS A 115 -12.74 3.59 7.19
C LYS A 115 -12.13 2.36 6.53
N ALA A 116 -12.94 1.61 5.80
CA ALA A 116 -12.45 0.56 4.92
C ALA A 116 -11.51 1.15 3.86
N PRO A 117 -10.43 0.45 3.48
CA PRO A 117 -9.51 0.94 2.44
C PRO A 117 -10.24 1.17 1.11
N HIS A 118 -9.96 2.31 0.47
CA HIS A 118 -10.38 2.57 -0.90
C HIS A 118 -9.34 2.02 -1.86
N LYS A 119 -9.76 1.38 -2.94
CA LYS A 119 -8.88 0.79 -3.94
C LYS A 119 -9.33 1.09 -5.35
N VAL A 120 -8.37 1.30 -6.25
CA VAL A 120 -8.60 1.47 -7.68
C VAL A 120 -7.54 0.66 -8.44
N PHE A 121 -7.97 -0.15 -9.39
CA PHE A 121 -7.05 -0.82 -10.31
C PHE A 121 -6.75 0.10 -11.50
N LEU A 122 -5.47 0.16 -11.87
CA LEU A 122 -4.96 1.01 -12.94
C LEU A 122 -4.16 0.16 -13.92
N LYS A 123 -4.22 0.53 -15.19
CA LYS A 123 -3.36 -0.02 -16.23
C LYS A 123 -2.44 1.08 -16.75
N ALA A 124 -1.17 0.77 -16.93
CA ALA A 124 -0.24 1.74 -17.48
C ALA A 124 -0.57 2.06 -18.94
N VAL A 125 -0.46 3.33 -19.31
CA VAL A 125 -0.52 3.75 -20.70
C VAL A 125 0.79 3.38 -21.41
N ASP A 126 0.77 3.35 -22.75
CA ASP A 126 1.91 2.90 -23.57
C ASP A 126 3.18 3.72 -23.36
N TYR A 127 3.06 5.02 -23.10
CA TYR A 127 4.17 5.94 -22.84
C TYR A 127 4.61 6.01 -21.37
N SER A 128 4.02 5.20 -20.48
CA SER A 128 4.42 5.21 -19.08
C SER A 128 5.83 4.63 -18.90
N PRO A 129 6.72 5.29 -18.14
CA PRO A 129 8.04 4.74 -17.80
C PRO A 129 7.97 3.58 -16.80
N ILE A 130 6.78 3.30 -16.26
CA ILE A 130 6.52 2.17 -15.35
C ILE A 130 5.37 1.36 -15.95
N LYS A 131 5.66 0.15 -16.34
CA LYS A 131 4.64 -0.76 -16.88
C LYS A 131 5.06 -2.23 -16.88
#